data_8cdb8584d8a6de00d2ccacf2aa4d787f
#
_entry.id   8cdb8584d8a6de00d2ccacf2aa4d787f
#
_cell.length_a   1.000
_cell.length_b   1.000
_cell.length_c   1.000
_cell.angle_alpha   90.00
_cell.angle_beta   90.00
_cell.angle_gamma   90.00
#
_symmetry.space_group_name_H-M   'P 1'
#
loop_
_entity.id
_entity.type
_entity.pdbx_description
1 polymer ?
#
loop_
_entity_poly.entity_id
_entity_poly.type
_entity_poly.pdbx_seq_one_letter_code
_entity_poly.pdbx_strand_id
1 'polypeptide(L)'
;MENYTDSLRIRNRELNRKLFALLGNISDHAQAAFRDREEQIAQAHQRSTSIITGLIIAAILLLVFSYLIIQKHLKRDSLLRKKMEGVIDRNNELLETRKNVILTISHDIRGPLNIIYGYVELAKDTRDRKRRNHHLENIETECKHILHLLNNLLDVYRLNESKETCNNVPFNLNDLLERIVTGFSHIANNKGIIFHHDSQNTDVVLCGDMDRISQIIDNLLTNAVKFTNAGMIQFNVRYENGMLYIEIKDTGIGMDQDTVSRIFRPFERLSSEANAEGFGLGLPITKGLVKLLGGSIDVESKIGHGSTFRVSLPLAVS
;
A
#
# COMPACT_ATOMS: atom_id res chain seq x y z
N MET A 1 -109.71 75.16 -26.41
CA MET A 1 -108.33 75.35 -25.99
C MET A 1 -107.84 74.25 -25.00
N GLU A 2 -108.70 73.74 -24.14
CA GLU A 2 -108.34 72.71 -23.13
C GLU A 2 -107.89 71.39 -23.67
N ASN A 3 -108.49 70.94 -24.81
CA ASN A 3 -108.16 69.64 -25.42
C ASN A 3 -106.72 69.63 -26.00
N TYR A 4 -106.14 70.75 -26.41
CA TYR A 4 -104.77 70.83 -26.95
C TYR A 4 -103.67 70.83 -25.90
N THR A 5 -103.97 71.41 -24.75
CA THR A 5 -103.07 71.43 -23.61
C THR A 5 -102.97 70.03 -22.97
N ASP A 6 -104.04 69.27 -22.89
CA ASP A 6 -104.06 67.92 -22.32
C ASP A 6 -103.33 66.93 -23.26
N SER A 7 -103.56 67.08 -24.60
CA SER A 7 -102.81 66.25 -25.59
C SER A 7 -101.27 66.50 -25.54
N LEU A 8 -100.83 67.75 -25.37
CA LEU A 8 -99.42 68.13 -25.15
C LEU A 8 -98.88 67.58 -23.83
N ARG A 9 -99.62 67.60 -22.77
CA ARG A 9 -99.23 67.01 -21.47
C ARG A 9 -99.07 65.51 -21.54
N ILE A 10 -99.96 64.80 -22.21
CA ILE A 10 -99.85 63.34 -22.41
C ILE A 10 -98.70 62.99 -23.26
N ARG A 11 -98.43 63.73 -24.32
CA ARG A 11 -97.28 63.52 -25.21
C ARG A 11 -95.94 63.80 -24.58
N ASN A 12 -95.94 64.86 -23.72
CA ASN A 12 -94.73 65.18 -22.91
C ASN A 12 -94.47 64.17 -21.83
N ARG A 13 -95.46 63.58 -21.18
CA ARG A 13 -95.30 62.46 -20.23
C ARG A 13 -94.83 61.20 -20.95
N GLU A 14 -95.33 60.91 -22.14
CA GLU A 14 -94.91 59.76 -22.93
C GLU A 14 -93.45 59.92 -23.41
N LEU A 15 -93.07 61.14 -23.83
CA LEU A 15 -91.70 61.46 -24.27
C LEU A 15 -90.75 61.38 -23.06
N ASN A 16 -91.11 61.88 -21.92
CA ASN A 16 -90.27 61.77 -20.69
C ASN A 16 -90.11 60.28 -20.26
N ARG A 17 -91.24 59.50 -20.37
CA ARG A 17 -91.14 58.06 -20.07
C ARG A 17 -90.22 57.31 -21.04
N LYS A 18 -90.28 57.64 -22.33
CA LYS A 18 -89.40 57.08 -23.32
C LYS A 18 -87.93 57.53 -23.09
N LEU A 19 -87.75 58.81 -22.68
CA LEU A 19 -86.44 59.36 -22.40
C LEU A 19 -85.78 58.69 -21.14
N PHE A 20 -86.58 58.51 -20.07
CA PHE A 20 -86.12 57.76 -18.89
C PHE A 20 -85.86 56.32 -19.14
N ALA A 21 -86.67 55.64 -20.01
CA ALA A 21 -86.42 54.28 -20.40
C ALA A 21 -85.11 54.12 -21.25
N LEU A 22 -84.89 55.12 -22.17
CA LEU A 22 -83.65 55.14 -22.96
C LEU A 22 -82.42 55.44 -22.08
N LEU A 23 -82.54 56.40 -21.14
CA LEU A 23 -81.46 56.68 -20.21
C LEU A 23 -81.17 55.50 -19.27
N GLY A 24 -82.20 54.79 -18.81
CA GLY A 24 -82.07 53.56 -18.03
C GLY A 24 -81.34 52.46 -18.85
N ASN A 25 -81.78 52.19 -20.10
CA ASN A 25 -81.08 51.22 -20.97
C ASN A 25 -79.66 51.59 -21.27
N ILE A 26 -79.33 52.87 -21.54
CA ILE A 26 -77.97 53.34 -21.78
C ILE A 26 -77.14 53.17 -20.49
N SER A 27 -77.67 53.47 -19.34
CA SER A 27 -77.00 53.29 -18.03
C SER A 27 -76.73 51.79 -17.79
N ASP A 28 -77.71 50.92 -18.01
CA ASP A 28 -77.59 49.47 -17.80
C ASP A 28 -76.58 48.85 -18.80
N HIS A 29 -76.61 49.28 -20.04
CA HIS A 29 -75.59 48.88 -21.01
C HIS A 29 -74.20 49.37 -20.69
N ALA A 30 -74.06 50.58 -20.24
CA ALA A 30 -72.75 51.12 -19.81
C ALA A 30 -72.23 50.40 -18.56
N GLN A 31 -73.13 50.15 -17.56
CA GLN A 31 -72.73 49.36 -16.39
C GLN A 31 -72.33 47.92 -16.72
N ALA A 32 -73.06 47.25 -17.62
CA ALA A 32 -72.69 45.89 -18.11
C ALA A 32 -71.32 45.90 -18.81
N ALA A 33 -71.09 46.89 -19.69
CA ALA A 33 -69.79 46.99 -20.37
C ALA A 33 -68.59 47.30 -19.43
N PHE A 34 -68.88 48.09 -18.39
CA PHE A 34 -67.87 48.31 -17.35
C PHE A 34 -67.59 47.09 -16.52
N ARG A 35 -68.56 46.30 -16.13
CA ARG A 35 -68.36 45.02 -15.45
C ARG A 35 -67.62 44.01 -16.30
N ASP A 36 -67.99 43.87 -17.54
CA ASP A 36 -67.26 42.98 -18.49
C ASP A 36 -65.79 43.37 -18.64
N ARG A 37 -65.49 44.69 -18.69
CA ARG A 37 -64.10 45.16 -18.74
C ARG A 37 -63.36 44.91 -17.44
N GLU A 38 -63.99 45.14 -16.27
CA GLU A 38 -63.38 44.85 -14.97
C GLU A 38 -63.08 43.35 -14.83
N GLU A 39 -63.98 42.46 -15.24
CA GLU A 39 -63.77 41.04 -15.24
C GLU A 39 -62.64 40.61 -16.19
N GLN A 40 -62.58 41.20 -17.42
CA GLN A 40 -61.47 40.93 -18.33
C GLN A 40 -60.11 41.40 -17.80
N ILE A 41 -60.07 42.57 -17.16
CA ILE A 41 -58.86 43.10 -16.53
C ILE A 41 -58.43 42.22 -15.37
N ALA A 42 -59.38 41.81 -14.49
CA ALA A 42 -59.12 40.93 -13.37
C ALA A 42 -58.60 39.54 -13.85
N GLN A 43 -59.21 38.94 -14.88
CA GLN A 43 -58.74 37.70 -15.47
C GLN A 43 -57.34 37.83 -16.10
N ALA A 44 -57.08 38.94 -16.82
CA ALA A 44 -55.76 39.21 -17.39
C ALA A 44 -54.69 39.36 -16.31
N HIS A 45 -55.02 40.08 -15.25
CA HIS A 45 -54.14 40.26 -14.07
C HIS A 45 -53.83 38.93 -13.39
N GLN A 46 -54.86 38.10 -13.16
CA GLN A 46 -54.73 36.80 -12.52
C GLN A 46 -53.86 35.84 -13.37
N ARG A 47 -54.06 35.82 -14.71
CA ARG A 47 -53.21 35.06 -15.63
C ARG A 47 -51.76 35.55 -15.62
N SER A 48 -51.53 36.85 -15.68
CA SER A 48 -50.21 37.44 -15.65
C SER A 48 -49.46 37.11 -14.34
N THR A 49 -50.14 37.27 -13.18
CA THR A 49 -49.58 36.93 -11.88
C THR A 49 -49.25 35.43 -11.77
N SER A 50 -50.10 34.55 -12.26
CA SER A 50 -49.85 33.08 -12.30
C SER A 50 -48.63 32.73 -13.16
N ILE A 51 -48.45 33.36 -14.30
CA ILE A 51 -47.29 33.15 -15.18
C ILE A 51 -46.02 33.65 -14.51
N ILE A 52 -46.05 34.86 -13.90
CA ILE A 52 -44.91 35.43 -13.21
C ILE A 52 -44.49 34.57 -12.01
N THR A 53 -45.44 34.16 -11.20
CA THR A 53 -45.14 33.24 -10.05
C THR A 53 -44.59 31.90 -10.53
N GLY A 54 -45.14 31.32 -11.62
CA GLY A 54 -44.62 30.12 -12.20
C GLY A 54 -43.17 30.25 -12.70
N LEU A 55 -42.85 31.39 -13.35
CA LEU A 55 -41.48 31.67 -13.80
C LEU A 55 -40.48 31.86 -12.66
N ILE A 56 -40.92 32.52 -11.57
CA ILE A 56 -40.09 32.69 -10.37
C ILE A 56 -39.80 31.34 -9.71
N ILE A 57 -40.79 30.46 -9.58
CA ILE A 57 -40.62 29.12 -9.03
C ILE A 57 -39.65 28.29 -9.90
N ALA A 58 -39.84 28.34 -11.23
CA ALA A 58 -38.97 27.66 -12.15
C ALA A 58 -37.51 28.15 -12.06
N ALA A 59 -37.29 29.46 -11.94
CA ALA A 59 -35.97 30.05 -11.76
C ALA A 59 -35.30 29.60 -10.44
N ILE A 60 -36.06 29.56 -9.34
CA ILE A 60 -35.58 29.08 -8.05
C ILE A 60 -35.18 27.60 -8.13
N LEU A 61 -36.01 26.76 -8.77
CA LEU A 61 -35.72 25.35 -8.95
C LEU A 61 -34.43 25.13 -9.78
N LEU A 62 -34.25 25.94 -10.84
CA LEU A 62 -33.01 25.87 -11.66
C LEU A 62 -31.78 26.29 -10.85
N LEU A 63 -31.86 27.31 -10.02
CA LEU A 63 -30.78 27.74 -9.13
C LEU A 63 -30.41 26.63 -8.11
N VAL A 64 -31.42 26.04 -7.47
CA VAL A 64 -31.20 24.93 -6.53
C VAL A 64 -30.59 23.74 -7.23
N PHE A 65 -31.05 23.38 -8.40
CA PHE A 65 -30.50 22.28 -9.20
C PHE A 65 -29.04 22.54 -9.60
N SER A 66 -28.76 23.74 -10.09
CA SER A 66 -27.37 24.15 -10.42
C SER A 66 -26.47 24.11 -9.19
N TYR A 67 -26.94 24.59 -8.03
CA TYR A 67 -26.19 24.52 -6.78
C TYR A 67 -25.86 23.08 -6.37
N LEU A 68 -26.82 22.17 -6.46
CA LEU A 68 -26.61 20.74 -6.14
C LEU A 68 -25.59 20.08 -7.07
N ILE A 69 -25.64 20.41 -8.38
CA ILE A 69 -24.66 19.92 -9.35
C ILE A 69 -23.26 20.43 -9.00
N ILE A 70 -23.11 21.72 -8.73
CA ILE A 70 -21.83 22.32 -8.35
C ILE A 70 -21.28 21.68 -7.08
N GLN A 71 -22.10 21.51 -6.04
CA GLN A 71 -21.72 20.85 -4.80
C GLN A 71 -21.25 19.40 -5.03
N LYS A 72 -21.93 18.65 -5.89
CA LYS A 72 -21.56 17.29 -6.26
C LYS A 72 -20.21 17.25 -7.00
N HIS A 73 -19.97 18.18 -7.92
CA HIS A 73 -18.69 18.30 -8.63
C HIS A 73 -17.55 18.66 -7.69
N LEU A 74 -17.73 19.66 -6.82
CA LEU A 74 -16.71 20.07 -5.85
C LEU A 74 -16.30 18.92 -4.90
N LYS A 75 -17.28 18.16 -4.39
CA LYS A 75 -16.99 16.98 -3.56
C LYS A 75 -16.24 15.90 -4.31
N ARG A 76 -16.58 15.66 -5.58
CA ARG A 76 -15.90 14.68 -6.42
C ARG A 76 -14.45 15.09 -6.71
N ASP A 77 -14.24 16.35 -7.04
CA ASP A 77 -12.91 16.89 -7.33
C ASP A 77 -12.02 16.88 -6.09
N SER A 78 -12.54 17.23 -4.91
CA SER A 78 -11.79 17.15 -3.66
C SER A 78 -11.41 15.71 -3.30
N LEU A 79 -12.28 14.73 -3.56
CA LEU A 79 -11.99 13.31 -3.34
C LEU A 79 -10.92 12.81 -4.32
N LEU A 80 -10.99 13.19 -5.60
CA LEU A 80 -10.00 12.85 -6.62
C LEU A 80 -8.64 13.45 -6.30
N ARG A 81 -8.58 14.72 -5.87
CA ARG A 81 -7.33 15.37 -5.44
C ARG A 81 -6.68 14.63 -4.27
N LYS A 82 -7.44 14.30 -3.23
CA LYS A 82 -6.92 13.51 -2.09
C LYS A 82 -6.38 12.13 -2.51
N LYS A 83 -7.06 11.47 -3.45
CA LYS A 83 -6.55 10.19 -4.00
C LYS A 83 -5.26 10.39 -4.80
N MET A 84 -5.19 11.43 -5.62
CA MET A 84 -3.98 11.75 -6.38
C MET A 84 -2.80 12.12 -5.47
N GLU A 85 -3.02 12.96 -4.45
CA GLU A 85 -2.01 13.29 -3.44
C GLU A 85 -1.47 12.01 -2.78
N GLY A 86 -2.36 11.11 -2.32
CA GLY A 86 -1.92 9.84 -1.73
C GLY A 86 -1.15 8.92 -2.69
N VAL A 87 -1.45 8.95 -4.00
CA VAL A 87 -0.69 8.21 -5.02
C VAL A 87 0.68 8.87 -5.25
N ILE A 88 0.73 10.20 -5.29
CA ILE A 88 1.98 10.96 -5.46
C ILE A 88 2.90 10.73 -4.26
N ASP A 89 2.39 10.80 -3.03
CA ASP A 89 3.17 10.58 -1.82
C ASP A 89 3.75 9.16 -1.80
N ARG A 90 2.93 8.16 -2.14
CA ARG A 90 3.37 6.77 -2.22
C ARG A 90 4.41 6.56 -3.33
N ASN A 91 4.28 7.25 -4.46
CA ASN A 91 5.25 7.18 -5.55
C ASN A 91 6.58 7.83 -5.15
N ASN A 92 6.54 8.96 -4.45
CA ASN A 92 7.72 9.63 -3.93
C ASN A 92 8.45 8.76 -2.89
N GLU A 93 7.72 8.10 -1.98
CA GLU A 93 8.28 7.15 -1.02
C GLU A 93 8.98 5.97 -1.73
N LEU A 94 8.37 5.43 -2.79
CA LEU A 94 8.97 4.37 -3.60
C LEU A 94 10.23 4.85 -4.32
N LEU A 95 10.23 6.06 -4.87
CA LEU A 95 11.39 6.64 -5.54
C LEU A 95 12.55 6.89 -4.55
N GLU A 96 12.27 7.41 -3.36
CA GLU A 96 13.27 7.57 -2.30
C GLU A 96 13.83 6.22 -1.86
N THR A 97 12.99 5.24 -1.64
CA THR A 97 13.41 3.87 -1.33
C THR A 97 14.33 3.33 -2.42
N ARG A 98 13.94 3.45 -3.69
CA ARG A 98 14.75 3.00 -4.84
C ARG A 98 16.10 3.72 -4.91
N LYS A 99 16.13 5.03 -4.67
CA LYS A 99 17.37 5.81 -4.61
C LYS A 99 18.30 5.33 -3.50
N ASN A 100 17.75 5.13 -2.30
CA ASN A 100 18.52 4.66 -1.16
C ASN A 100 19.09 3.25 -1.40
N VAL A 101 18.31 2.36 -2.02
CA VAL A 101 18.77 1.04 -2.48
C VAL A 101 20.00 1.16 -3.38
N ILE A 102 19.94 1.99 -4.42
CA ILE A 102 21.05 2.18 -5.38
C ILE A 102 22.29 2.73 -4.69
N LEU A 103 22.11 3.70 -3.78
CA LEU A 103 23.23 4.30 -3.04
C LEU A 103 23.90 3.27 -2.11
N THR A 104 23.10 2.48 -1.37
CA THR A 104 23.60 1.43 -0.48
C THR A 104 24.36 0.37 -1.27
N ILE A 105 23.81 -0.15 -2.37
CA ILE A 105 24.47 -1.12 -3.24
C ILE A 105 25.78 -0.57 -3.79
N SER A 106 25.78 0.68 -4.26
CA SER A 106 26.99 1.31 -4.81
C SER A 106 28.09 1.44 -3.75
N HIS A 107 27.73 1.76 -2.52
CA HIS A 107 28.66 1.83 -1.38
C HIS A 107 29.20 0.44 -1.06
N ASP A 108 28.33 -0.55 -0.95
CA ASP A 108 28.67 -1.90 -0.50
C ASP A 108 29.42 -2.74 -1.55
N ILE A 109 29.31 -2.39 -2.84
CA ILE A 109 30.17 -2.92 -3.90
C ILE A 109 31.55 -2.24 -3.92
N ARG A 110 31.62 -0.94 -3.63
CA ARG A 110 32.87 -0.18 -3.68
C ARG A 110 33.88 -0.65 -2.65
N GLY A 111 33.41 -1.04 -1.44
CA GLY A 111 34.26 -1.56 -0.37
C GLY A 111 35.13 -2.74 -0.81
N PRO A 112 34.54 -3.90 -1.12
CA PRO A 112 35.26 -5.09 -1.58
C PRO A 112 36.06 -4.86 -2.87
N LEU A 113 35.57 -4.01 -3.81
CA LEU A 113 36.36 -3.66 -5.01
C LEU A 113 37.66 -2.94 -4.66
N ASN A 114 37.65 -2.02 -3.69
CA ASN A 114 38.86 -1.33 -3.24
C ASN A 114 39.83 -2.31 -2.55
N ILE A 115 39.31 -3.29 -1.78
CA ILE A 115 40.10 -4.33 -1.16
C ILE A 115 40.75 -5.22 -2.21
N ILE A 116 39.98 -5.69 -3.22
CA ILE A 116 40.50 -6.45 -4.35
C ILE A 116 41.61 -5.67 -5.05
N TYR A 117 41.37 -4.39 -5.35
CA TYR A 117 42.37 -3.55 -6.01
C TYR A 117 43.68 -3.46 -5.19
N GLY A 118 43.56 -3.25 -3.87
CA GLY A 118 44.74 -3.23 -2.99
C GLY A 118 45.50 -4.55 -2.96
N TYR A 119 44.80 -5.70 -2.88
CA TYR A 119 45.48 -7.00 -2.91
C TYR A 119 46.09 -7.34 -4.29
N VAL A 120 45.51 -6.86 -5.38
CA VAL A 120 46.10 -6.99 -6.73
C VAL A 120 47.44 -6.23 -6.80
N GLU A 121 47.53 -5.00 -6.24
CA GLU A 121 48.79 -4.26 -6.21
C GLU A 121 49.81 -4.96 -5.33
N LEU A 122 49.44 -5.40 -4.12
CA LEU A 122 50.32 -6.13 -3.23
C LEU A 122 50.81 -7.45 -3.84
N ALA A 123 49.94 -8.15 -4.57
CA ALA A 123 50.33 -9.41 -5.27
C ALA A 123 51.30 -9.19 -6.43
N LYS A 124 51.22 -8.05 -7.14
CA LYS A 124 52.15 -7.67 -8.21
C LYS A 124 53.55 -7.38 -7.67
N ASP A 125 53.65 -6.70 -6.51
CA ASP A 125 54.92 -6.28 -5.92
C ASP A 125 55.61 -7.38 -5.11
N THR A 126 54.87 -8.44 -4.74
CA THR A 126 55.38 -9.50 -3.89
C THR A 126 56.07 -10.60 -4.70
N ARG A 127 57.36 -10.80 -4.47
CA ARG A 127 58.15 -11.91 -5.03
C ARG A 127 57.96 -13.24 -4.29
N ASP A 128 57.52 -13.19 -3.03
CA ASP A 128 57.25 -14.38 -2.20
C ASP A 128 55.96 -15.05 -2.65
N ARG A 129 56.10 -16.30 -3.12
CA ARG A 129 54.99 -17.13 -3.63
C ARG A 129 53.90 -17.36 -2.58
N LYS A 130 54.26 -17.54 -1.29
CA LYS A 130 53.34 -17.82 -0.21
C LYS A 130 52.45 -16.58 0.09
N ARG A 131 53.08 -15.41 0.15
CA ARG A 131 52.36 -14.14 0.35
C ARG A 131 51.49 -13.81 -0.84
N ARG A 132 51.95 -14.04 -2.04
CA ARG A 132 51.16 -13.83 -3.26
C ARG A 132 49.93 -14.75 -3.30
N ASN A 133 50.03 -16.00 -2.93
CA ASN A 133 48.91 -16.90 -2.84
C ASN A 133 47.87 -16.42 -1.78
N HIS A 134 48.33 -15.99 -0.64
CA HIS A 134 47.44 -15.41 0.37
C HIS A 134 46.68 -14.16 -0.13
N HIS A 135 47.35 -13.29 -0.91
CA HIS A 135 46.63 -12.15 -1.53
C HIS A 135 45.60 -12.60 -2.55
N LEU A 136 45.90 -13.64 -3.35
CA LEU A 136 44.92 -14.21 -4.29
C LEU A 136 43.72 -14.87 -3.60
N GLU A 137 43.94 -15.57 -2.48
CA GLU A 137 42.84 -16.11 -1.64
C GLU A 137 41.93 -15.01 -1.10
N ASN A 138 42.50 -13.89 -0.66
CA ASN A 138 41.71 -12.73 -0.22
C ASN A 138 40.91 -12.10 -1.36
N ILE A 139 41.48 -11.96 -2.56
CA ILE A 139 40.77 -11.50 -3.76
C ILE A 139 39.62 -12.46 -4.11
N GLU A 140 39.84 -13.76 -4.07
CA GLU A 140 38.78 -14.74 -4.31
C GLU A 140 37.63 -14.62 -3.30
N THR A 141 37.96 -14.40 -2.02
CA THR A 141 36.99 -14.22 -0.96
C THR A 141 36.11 -12.98 -1.21
N GLU A 142 36.73 -11.86 -1.57
CA GLU A 142 35.98 -10.61 -1.85
C GLU A 142 35.16 -10.72 -3.14
N CYS A 143 35.63 -11.43 -4.16
CA CYS A 143 34.83 -11.73 -5.35
C CYS A 143 33.60 -12.57 -5.02
N LYS A 144 33.72 -13.60 -4.18
CA LYS A 144 32.61 -14.42 -3.71
C LYS A 144 31.60 -13.56 -2.93
N HIS A 145 32.11 -12.62 -2.12
CA HIS A 145 31.27 -11.67 -1.39
C HIS A 145 30.43 -10.78 -2.32
N ILE A 146 31.02 -10.21 -3.37
CA ILE A 146 30.30 -9.42 -4.39
C ILE A 146 29.25 -10.28 -5.11
N LEU A 147 29.62 -11.52 -5.51
CA LEU A 147 28.66 -12.42 -6.16
C LEU A 147 27.47 -12.75 -5.28
N HIS A 148 27.70 -12.98 -3.98
CA HIS A 148 26.62 -13.19 -3.01
C HIS A 148 25.70 -11.97 -2.89
N LEU A 149 26.27 -10.76 -2.85
CA LEU A 149 25.50 -9.52 -2.87
C LEU A 149 24.59 -9.39 -4.10
N LEU A 150 25.17 -9.64 -5.29
CA LEU A 150 24.43 -9.57 -6.55
C LEU A 150 23.28 -10.59 -6.61
N ASN A 151 23.53 -11.82 -6.15
CA ASN A 151 22.51 -12.86 -6.10
C ASN A 151 21.37 -12.48 -5.13
N ASN A 152 21.69 -11.98 -3.94
CA ASN A 152 20.70 -11.49 -2.99
C ASN A 152 19.85 -10.34 -3.57
N LEU A 153 20.47 -9.43 -4.32
CA LEU A 153 19.76 -8.36 -5.01
C LEU A 153 18.78 -8.89 -6.06
N LEU A 154 19.23 -9.85 -6.86
CA LEU A 154 18.40 -10.53 -7.88
C LEU A 154 17.23 -11.27 -7.21
N ASP A 155 17.45 -11.94 -6.08
CA ASP A 155 16.39 -12.62 -5.34
C ASP A 155 15.34 -11.63 -4.84
N VAL A 156 15.74 -10.49 -4.25
CA VAL A 156 14.79 -9.43 -3.85
C VAL A 156 13.97 -8.93 -5.04
N TYR A 157 14.61 -8.70 -6.19
CA TYR A 157 13.95 -8.25 -7.40
C TYR A 157 12.92 -9.27 -7.91
N ARG A 158 13.32 -10.56 -8.01
CA ARG A 158 12.46 -11.65 -8.50
C ARG A 158 11.26 -11.89 -7.58
N LEU A 159 11.47 -11.88 -6.26
CA LEU A 159 10.41 -12.04 -5.27
C LEU A 159 9.37 -10.91 -5.34
N ASN A 160 9.81 -9.66 -5.61
CA ASN A 160 8.90 -8.52 -5.76
C ASN A 160 8.07 -8.58 -7.05
N GLU A 161 8.60 -9.15 -8.13
CA GLU A 161 7.88 -9.27 -9.40
C GLU A 161 6.95 -10.50 -9.48
N SER A 162 6.88 -11.32 -8.42
CA SER A 162 6.09 -12.57 -8.38
C SER A 162 6.39 -13.51 -9.57
N LYS A 163 7.63 -13.46 -10.10
CA LYS A 163 8.07 -14.27 -11.24
C LYS A 163 8.82 -15.54 -10.83
N GLU A 164 9.02 -15.75 -9.55
CA GLU A 164 9.68 -16.97 -9.08
C GLU A 164 8.71 -18.15 -9.06
N THR A 165 9.19 -19.26 -9.59
CA THR A 165 8.54 -20.58 -9.53
C THR A 165 9.32 -21.47 -8.57
N CYS A 166 8.62 -22.17 -7.68
CA CYS A 166 9.24 -23.15 -6.79
C CYS A 166 9.65 -24.39 -7.58
N ASN A 167 10.84 -24.89 -7.35
CA ASN A 167 11.32 -26.16 -7.88
C ASN A 167 10.98 -27.28 -6.88
N ASN A 168 9.75 -27.79 -6.94
CA ASN A 168 9.30 -28.84 -6.04
C ASN A 168 9.85 -30.19 -6.47
N VAL A 169 10.86 -30.67 -5.76
CA VAL A 169 11.49 -32.00 -5.96
C VAL A 169 11.46 -32.78 -4.65
N PRO A 170 11.42 -34.12 -4.72
CA PRO A 170 11.59 -34.94 -3.52
C PRO A 170 13.01 -34.76 -2.94
N PHE A 171 13.10 -34.56 -1.61
CA PHE A 171 14.37 -34.49 -0.89
C PHE A 171 14.23 -35.09 0.51
N ASN A 172 15.33 -35.64 1.04
CA ASN A 172 15.36 -36.11 2.42
C ASN A 172 15.65 -34.93 3.36
N LEU A 173 14.74 -34.68 4.31
CA LEU A 173 14.86 -33.59 5.25
C LEU A 173 16.07 -33.77 6.17
N ASN A 174 16.33 -35.00 6.65
CA ASN A 174 17.45 -35.27 7.55
C ASN A 174 18.80 -34.97 6.88
N ASP A 175 18.97 -35.38 5.62
CA ASP A 175 20.21 -35.10 4.85
C ASP A 175 20.47 -33.58 4.68
N LEU A 176 19.40 -32.81 4.49
CA LEU A 176 19.48 -31.35 4.43
C LEU A 176 19.94 -30.79 5.78
N LEU A 177 19.32 -31.21 6.88
CA LEU A 177 19.62 -30.72 8.21
C LEU A 177 21.04 -31.11 8.66
N GLU A 178 21.49 -32.32 8.40
CA GLU A 178 22.86 -32.78 8.76
C GLU A 178 23.93 -31.91 8.09
N ARG A 179 23.77 -31.55 6.81
CA ARG A 179 24.70 -30.65 6.10
C ARG A 179 24.73 -29.26 6.76
N ILE A 180 23.57 -28.70 7.07
CA ILE A 180 23.45 -27.37 7.70
C ILE A 180 24.08 -27.41 9.12
N VAL A 181 23.70 -28.39 9.93
CA VAL A 181 24.20 -28.55 11.30
C VAL A 181 25.70 -28.70 11.34
N THR A 182 26.30 -29.55 10.45
CA THR A 182 27.73 -29.74 10.36
C THR A 182 28.45 -28.43 10.04
N GLY A 183 27.96 -27.68 9.04
CA GLY A 183 28.54 -26.40 8.66
C GLY A 183 28.49 -25.36 9.77
N PHE A 184 27.32 -25.15 10.37
CA PHE A 184 27.16 -24.12 11.41
C PHE A 184 27.78 -24.49 12.77
N SER A 185 27.84 -25.78 13.11
CA SER A 185 28.58 -26.23 14.31
C SER A 185 30.06 -25.85 14.24
N HIS A 186 30.68 -26.02 13.07
CA HIS A 186 32.08 -25.60 12.88
C HIS A 186 32.26 -24.08 12.99
N ILE A 187 31.37 -23.30 12.35
CA ILE A 187 31.42 -21.83 12.39
C ILE A 187 31.20 -21.30 13.81
N ALA A 188 30.21 -21.84 14.52
CA ALA A 188 29.90 -21.45 15.91
C ALA A 188 31.06 -21.81 16.86
N ASN A 189 31.63 -23.01 16.75
CA ASN A 189 32.77 -23.42 17.54
C ASN A 189 34.01 -22.53 17.34
N ASN A 190 34.31 -22.13 16.11
CA ASN A 190 35.41 -21.20 15.82
C ASN A 190 35.21 -19.83 16.45
N LYS A 191 33.96 -19.43 16.68
CA LYS A 191 33.59 -18.16 17.36
C LYS A 191 33.42 -18.33 18.89
N GLY A 192 33.53 -19.56 19.43
CA GLY A 192 33.31 -19.87 20.83
C GLY A 192 31.84 -19.83 21.27
N ILE A 193 30.90 -20.04 20.34
CA ILE A 193 29.45 -20.08 20.58
C ILE A 193 29.02 -21.55 20.75
N ILE A 194 28.19 -21.83 21.75
CA ILE A 194 27.58 -23.15 21.93
C ILE A 194 26.46 -23.29 20.89
N PHE A 195 26.59 -24.28 20.01
CA PHE A 195 25.55 -24.62 19.03
C PHE A 195 24.80 -25.87 19.46
N HIS A 196 23.49 -25.75 19.71
CA HIS A 196 22.62 -26.86 20.08
C HIS A 196 21.59 -27.10 18.98
N HIS A 197 21.42 -28.35 18.58
CA HIS A 197 20.45 -28.77 17.57
C HIS A 197 19.53 -29.85 18.14
N ASP A 198 18.22 -29.72 17.89
CA ASP A 198 17.21 -30.74 18.13
C ASP A 198 16.33 -30.93 16.88
N SER A 199 16.08 -32.18 16.52
CA SER A 199 15.24 -32.53 15.37
C SER A 199 14.22 -33.59 15.74
N GLN A 200 12.96 -33.35 15.37
CA GLN A 200 11.85 -34.25 15.69
C GLN A 200 11.08 -34.62 14.42
N ASN A 201 10.90 -35.91 14.17
CA ASN A 201 10.19 -36.46 13.02
C ASN A 201 10.76 -36.01 11.66
N THR A 202 12.08 -35.89 11.56
CA THR A 202 12.76 -35.37 10.36
C THR A 202 13.25 -36.45 9.40
N ASP A 203 13.12 -37.73 9.77
CA ASP A 203 13.44 -38.85 8.89
C ASP A 203 12.29 -39.10 7.89
N VAL A 204 12.11 -38.15 6.98
CA VAL A 204 11.04 -38.14 5.98
C VAL A 204 11.54 -37.57 4.65
N VAL A 205 10.97 -38.08 3.55
CA VAL A 205 11.15 -37.50 2.22
C VAL A 205 10.02 -36.53 1.95
N LEU A 206 10.35 -35.27 1.78
CA LEU A 206 9.42 -34.20 1.51
C LEU A 206 9.47 -33.76 0.05
N CYS A 207 8.35 -33.27 -0.48
CA CYS A 207 8.31 -32.64 -1.80
C CYS A 207 8.29 -31.11 -1.63
N GLY A 208 9.32 -30.45 -2.14
CA GLY A 208 9.47 -28.99 -2.01
C GLY A 208 10.74 -28.46 -2.65
N ASP A 209 10.97 -27.17 -2.49
CA ASP A 209 12.17 -26.48 -2.98
C ASP A 209 13.26 -26.49 -1.88
N MET A 210 14.10 -27.55 -1.93
CA MET A 210 15.18 -27.76 -0.96
C MET A 210 16.14 -26.57 -0.90
N ASP A 211 16.46 -25.96 -2.03
CA ASP A 211 17.42 -24.85 -2.10
C ASP A 211 16.90 -23.61 -1.41
N ARG A 212 15.60 -23.31 -1.58
CA ARG A 212 14.93 -22.18 -0.90
C ARG A 212 14.77 -22.41 0.59
N ILE A 213 14.47 -23.64 1.01
CA ILE A 213 14.42 -24.01 2.42
C ILE A 213 15.81 -23.88 3.07
N SER A 214 16.86 -24.37 2.40
CA SER A 214 18.26 -24.18 2.85
C SER A 214 18.60 -22.70 2.98
N GLN A 215 18.28 -21.89 1.99
CA GLN A 215 18.55 -20.45 1.98
C GLN A 215 17.86 -19.71 3.16
N ILE A 216 16.62 -20.09 3.51
CA ILE A 216 15.90 -19.57 4.69
C ILE A 216 16.68 -19.88 5.97
N ILE A 217 17.06 -21.15 6.16
CA ILE A 217 17.78 -21.60 7.35
C ILE A 217 19.15 -20.95 7.44
N ASP A 218 19.90 -20.96 6.34
CA ASP A 218 21.25 -20.37 6.25
C ASP A 218 21.26 -18.88 6.58
N ASN A 219 20.29 -18.11 6.08
CA ASN A 219 20.14 -16.70 6.39
C ASN A 219 19.87 -16.45 7.88
N LEU A 220 18.99 -17.25 8.50
CA LEU A 220 18.65 -17.09 9.90
C LEU A 220 19.80 -17.52 10.82
N LEU A 221 20.47 -18.64 10.55
CA LEU A 221 21.62 -19.12 11.32
C LEU A 221 22.83 -18.20 11.17
N THR A 222 23.09 -17.66 9.97
CA THR A 222 24.15 -16.67 9.74
C THR A 222 23.90 -15.41 10.59
N ASN A 223 22.67 -14.93 10.66
CA ASN A 223 22.32 -13.82 11.53
C ASN A 223 22.51 -14.17 13.01
N ALA A 224 22.07 -15.34 13.46
CA ALA A 224 22.26 -15.80 14.84
C ALA A 224 23.76 -15.83 15.22
N VAL A 225 24.63 -16.42 14.37
CA VAL A 225 26.08 -16.45 14.60
C VAL A 225 26.67 -15.05 14.56
N LYS A 226 26.25 -14.21 13.64
CA LYS A 226 26.76 -12.85 13.47
C LYS A 226 26.50 -12.01 14.71
N PHE A 227 25.28 -12.01 15.23
CA PHE A 227 24.84 -11.13 16.32
C PHE A 227 25.00 -11.73 17.73
N THR A 228 25.53 -12.96 17.84
CA THR A 228 25.92 -13.57 19.09
C THR A 228 27.45 -13.51 19.24
N ASN A 229 27.94 -12.72 20.19
CA ASN A 229 29.39 -12.65 20.49
C ASN A 229 29.86 -13.77 21.41
N ALA A 230 29.04 -14.13 22.36
CA ALA A 230 29.27 -15.25 23.29
C ALA A 230 27.90 -15.77 23.76
N GLY A 231 27.83 -17.06 24.10
CA GLY A 231 26.59 -17.68 24.55
C GLY A 231 26.17 -18.86 23.68
N MET A 232 24.90 -18.92 23.29
CA MET A 232 24.33 -20.13 22.71
C MET A 232 23.41 -19.81 21.53
N ILE A 233 23.39 -20.70 20.54
CA ILE A 233 22.38 -20.76 19.46
C ILE A 233 21.68 -22.11 19.54
N GLN A 234 20.36 -22.08 19.54
CA GLN A 234 19.51 -23.26 19.48
C GLN A 234 18.81 -23.32 18.12
N PHE A 235 18.96 -24.44 17.44
CA PHE A 235 18.34 -24.72 16.14
C PHE A 235 17.41 -25.94 16.29
N ASN A 236 16.12 -25.71 16.37
CA ASN A 236 15.09 -26.73 16.55
C ASN A 236 14.28 -26.90 15.28
N VAL A 237 14.11 -28.14 14.83
CA VAL A 237 13.31 -28.46 13.65
C VAL A 237 12.34 -29.59 13.99
N ARG A 238 11.08 -29.42 13.60
CA ARG A 238 10.04 -30.43 13.78
C ARG A 238 9.15 -30.51 12.54
N TYR A 239 8.89 -31.75 12.10
CA TYR A 239 7.91 -32.00 11.06
C TYR A 239 6.67 -32.65 11.66
N GLU A 240 5.49 -32.03 11.47
CA GLU A 240 4.25 -32.55 12.05
C GLU A 240 3.05 -32.08 11.20
N ASN A 241 2.13 -33.02 10.89
CA ASN A 241 0.86 -32.75 10.21
C ASN A 241 1.01 -31.99 8.87
N GLY A 242 2.05 -32.30 8.08
CA GLY A 242 2.28 -31.63 6.79
C GLY A 242 2.92 -30.24 6.90
N MET A 243 3.41 -29.89 8.09
CA MET A 243 4.07 -28.62 8.37
C MET A 243 5.49 -28.84 8.88
N LEU A 244 6.45 -28.13 8.29
CA LEU A 244 7.81 -28.01 8.78
C LEU A 244 7.92 -26.78 9.67
N TYR A 245 8.27 -26.97 10.93
CA TYR A 245 8.52 -25.93 11.92
C TYR A 245 10.01 -25.81 12.15
N ILE A 246 10.52 -24.59 12.03
CA ILE A 246 11.93 -24.24 12.24
C ILE A 246 11.97 -23.14 13.29
N GLU A 247 12.70 -23.36 14.37
CA GLU A 247 12.95 -22.34 15.38
C GLU A 247 14.45 -22.14 15.55
N ILE A 248 14.89 -20.90 15.44
CA ILE A 248 16.28 -20.49 15.67
C ILE A 248 16.27 -19.44 16.76
N LYS A 249 16.89 -19.77 17.89
CA LYS A 249 17.02 -18.90 19.04
C LYS A 249 18.48 -18.62 19.32
N ASP A 250 18.82 -17.35 19.46
CA ASP A 250 20.14 -16.85 19.84
C ASP A 250 20.10 -16.12 21.18
N THR A 251 21.27 -16.02 21.84
CA THR A 251 21.48 -15.21 23.06
C THR A 251 22.30 -13.96 22.76
N GLY A 252 22.15 -13.43 21.57
CA GLY A 252 22.90 -12.27 21.09
C GLY A 252 22.40 -10.94 21.64
N ILE A 253 22.73 -9.86 20.94
CA ILE A 253 22.42 -8.47 21.36
C ILE A 253 20.90 -8.18 21.46
N GLY A 254 20.08 -8.94 20.72
CA GLY A 254 18.64 -8.69 20.64
C GLY A 254 18.27 -7.36 19.96
N MET A 255 16.97 -7.08 19.93
CA MET A 255 16.39 -5.93 19.23
C MET A 255 15.29 -5.29 20.07
N ASP A 256 15.07 -3.98 19.90
CA ASP A 256 13.89 -3.28 20.41
C ASP A 256 12.67 -3.49 19.51
N GLN A 257 11.49 -3.11 19.98
CA GLN A 257 10.23 -3.33 19.28
C GLN A 257 10.14 -2.54 17.97
N ASP A 258 10.72 -1.33 17.91
CA ASP A 258 10.75 -0.51 16.70
C ASP A 258 11.60 -1.19 15.62
N THR A 259 12.76 -1.70 16.01
CA THR A 259 13.63 -2.48 15.13
C THR A 259 12.95 -3.75 14.64
N VAL A 260 12.32 -4.54 15.52
CA VAL A 260 11.56 -5.75 15.14
C VAL A 260 10.51 -5.46 14.08
N SER A 261 9.84 -4.31 14.16
CA SER A 261 8.83 -3.91 13.16
C SER A 261 9.41 -3.63 11.76
N ARG A 262 10.73 -3.36 11.67
CA ARG A 262 11.42 -2.89 10.46
C ARG A 262 12.41 -3.89 9.88
N ILE A 263 12.85 -4.91 10.62
CA ILE A 263 13.91 -5.85 10.17
C ILE A 263 13.62 -6.58 8.86
N PHE A 264 12.35 -6.66 8.45
CA PHE A 264 11.97 -7.27 7.19
C PHE A 264 11.89 -6.26 6.03
N ARG A 265 12.23 -4.99 6.26
CA ARG A 265 12.35 -4.00 5.18
C ARG A 265 13.71 -4.16 4.51
N PRO A 266 13.77 -4.15 3.17
CA PRO A 266 15.03 -4.23 2.45
C PRO A 266 15.97 -3.09 2.87
N PHE A 267 17.28 -3.41 3.01
CA PHE A 267 18.35 -2.47 3.36
C PHE A 267 18.27 -1.82 4.76
N GLU A 268 17.40 -2.32 5.62
CA GLU A 268 17.36 -1.91 7.04
C GLU A 268 18.53 -2.57 7.78
N ARG A 269 19.33 -1.78 8.53
CA ARG A 269 20.48 -2.25 9.30
C ARG A 269 20.28 -1.91 10.78
N LEU A 270 20.61 -2.86 11.66
CA LEU A 270 20.36 -2.79 13.10
C LEU A 270 21.23 -1.78 13.86
N SER A 271 22.38 -1.37 13.30
CA SER A 271 23.29 -0.44 13.94
C SER A 271 24.08 0.38 12.93
N SER A 272 24.38 1.63 13.31
CA SER A 272 25.31 2.52 12.61
C SER A 272 26.78 2.17 12.87
N GLU A 273 27.09 1.10 13.60
CA GLU A 273 28.47 0.67 13.83
C GLU A 273 29.06 0.14 12.54
N ALA A 274 30.17 0.72 12.13
CA ALA A 274 30.89 0.48 10.88
C ALA A 274 31.34 -0.98 10.68
N ASN A 275 31.21 -1.84 11.69
CA ASN A 275 31.64 -3.24 11.69
C ASN A 275 30.50 -4.26 11.51
N ALA A 276 29.26 -3.83 11.32
CA ALA A 276 28.14 -4.75 11.07
C ALA A 276 28.14 -5.18 9.59
N GLU A 277 28.97 -6.19 9.24
CA GLU A 277 28.96 -6.81 7.92
C GLU A 277 27.54 -7.28 7.53
N GLY A 278 27.08 -6.94 6.33
CA GLY A 278 25.83 -7.43 5.77
C GLY A 278 24.93 -6.34 5.22
N PHE A 279 24.22 -6.67 4.14
CA PHE A 279 23.52 -5.75 3.26
C PHE A 279 22.09 -5.42 3.70
N GLY A 280 21.61 -5.98 4.81
CA GLY A 280 20.20 -5.83 5.24
C GLY A 280 19.21 -6.50 4.27
N LEU A 281 19.65 -7.49 3.48
CA LEU A 281 18.83 -8.20 2.50
C LEU A 281 18.40 -9.59 2.96
N GLY A 282 19.13 -10.23 3.86
CA GLY A 282 18.87 -11.63 4.27
C GLY A 282 17.45 -11.82 4.84
N LEU A 283 17.03 -11.03 5.83
CA LEU A 283 15.68 -11.16 6.42
C LEU A 283 14.54 -10.80 5.47
N PRO A 284 14.60 -9.73 4.64
CA PRO A 284 13.64 -9.49 3.58
C PRO A 284 13.51 -10.65 2.59
N ILE A 285 14.65 -11.25 2.16
CA ILE A 285 14.66 -12.43 1.28
C ILE A 285 14.01 -13.61 2.00
N THR A 286 14.39 -13.88 3.24
CA THR A 286 13.78 -14.94 4.07
C THR A 286 12.26 -14.80 4.13
N LYS A 287 11.74 -13.61 4.43
CA LYS A 287 10.29 -13.36 4.45
C LYS A 287 9.63 -13.57 3.10
N GLY A 288 10.28 -13.13 2.01
CA GLY A 288 9.81 -13.34 0.64
C GLY A 288 9.74 -14.81 0.28
N LEU A 289 10.79 -15.58 0.57
CA LEU A 289 10.87 -17.02 0.34
C LEU A 289 9.84 -17.80 1.15
N VAL A 290 9.69 -17.48 2.43
CA VAL A 290 8.66 -18.10 3.29
C VAL A 290 7.27 -17.86 2.72
N LYS A 291 6.98 -16.64 2.26
CA LYS A 291 5.71 -16.32 1.60
C LYS A 291 5.55 -17.05 0.27
N LEU A 292 6.60 -17.17 -0.53
CA LEU A 292 6.61 -17.92 -1.79
C LEU A 292 6.27 -19.40 -1.57
N LEU A 293 6.80 -19.99 -0.49
CA LEU A 293 6.53 -21.37 -0.08
C LEU A 293 5.20 -21.54 0.67
N GLY A 294 4.38 -20.49 0.79
CA GLY A 294 3.07 -20.54 1.45
C GLY A 294 3.12 -20.63 2.97
N GLY A 295 4.26 -20.30 3.58
CA GLY A 295 4.50 -20.36 5.02
C GLY A 295 4.32 -19.04 5.76
N SER A 296 4.72 -19.04 7.05
CA SER A 296 4.78 -17.86 7.91
C SER A 296 6.10 -17.77 8.66
N ILE A 297 6.53 -16.54 8.98
CA ILE A 297 7.70 -16.24 9.80
C ILE A 297 7.32 -15.24 10.89
N ASP A 298 7.69 -15.54 12.12
CA ASP A 298 7.52 -14.71 13.29
C ASP A 298 8.84 -14.48 14.01
N VAL A 299 8.97 -13.37 14.76
CA VAL A 299 10.17 -13.02 15.52
C VAL A 299 9.81 -12.44 16.87
N GLU A 300 10.49 -12.93 17.90
CA GLU A 300 10.49 -12.37 19.24
C GLU A 300 11.92 -11.97 19.59
N SER A 301 12.11 -10.75 20.09
CA SER A 301 13.43 -10.27 20.48
C SER A 301 13.35 -9.24 21.61
N LYS A 302 14.41 -9.19 22.41
CA LYS A 302 14.59 -8.21 23.48
C LYS A 302 16.07 -7.86 23.60
N ILE A 303 16.36 -6.57 23.70
CA ILE A 303 17.74 -6.07 23.85
C ILE A 303 18.43 -6.79 25.03
N GLY A 304 19.63 -7.30 24.78
CA GLY A 304 20.45 -8.03 25.75
C GLY A 304 20.00 -9.47 26.05
N HIS A 305 18.92 -9.96 25.44
CA HIS A 305 18.41 -11.32 25.66
C HIS A 305 18.41 -12.19 24.39
N GLY A 306 18.79 -11.63 23.23
CA GLY A 306 18.80 -12.31 21.95
C GLY A 306 17.48 -12.26 21.21
N SER A 307 17.38 -13.13 20.18
CA SER A 307 16.21 -13.21 19.31
C SER A 307 15.76 -14.66 19.10
N THR A 308 14.49 -14.84 18.78
CA THR A 308 13.90 -16.13 18.40
C THR A 308 13.12 -15.95 17.12
N PHE A 309 13.55 -16.60 16.05
CA PHE A 309 12.85 -16.66 14.77
C PHE A 309 12.12 -17.98 14.65
N ARG A 310 10.84 -17.95 14.28
CA ARG A 310 10.00 -19.12 14.04
C ARG A 310 9.48 -19.09 12.62
N VAL A 311 9.73 -20.16 11.88
CA VAL A 311 9.24 -20.35 10.50
C VAL A 311 8.37 -21.58 10.46
N SER A 312 7.24 -21.50 9.75
CA SER A 312 6.38 -22.64 9.44
C SER A 312 6.15 -22.72 7.94
N LEU A 313 6.40 -23.89 7.34
CA LEU A 313 6.27 -24.13 5.90
C LEU A 313 5.35 -25.34 5.66
N PRO A 314 4.31 -25.22 4.81
CA PRO A 314 3.51 -26.36 4.39
C PRO A 314 4.32 -27.21 3.39
N LEU A 315 4.58 -28.47 3.73
CA LEU A 315 5.30 -29.41 2.88
C LEU A 315 4.63 -30.79 2.91
N ALA A 316 4.38 -31.35 1.75
CA ALA A 316 3.81 -32.68 1.64
C ALA A 316 4.91 -33.75 1.70
N VAL A 317 4.58 -34.90 2.28
CA VAL A 317 5.42 -36.12 2.16
C VAL A 317 5.33 -36.60 0.71
N SER A 318 6.49 -36.98 0.14
CA SER A 318 6.61 -37.45 -1.24
C SER A 318 6.05 -38.87 -1.41
#